data_11004a61636545633baaea3091154f6a
#
_entry.id   11004a61636545633baaea3091154f6a
#
_cell.length_a   1.000
_cell.length_b   1.000
_cell.length_c   1.000
_cell.angle_alpha   90.00
_cell.angle_beta   90.00
_cell.angle_gamma   90.00
#
_symmetry.space_group_name_H-M   'P 1'
#
loop_
_entity.id
_entity.type
_entity.pdbx_description
1 polymer ?
#
loop_
_entity_poly.entity_id
_entity_poly.type
_entity_poly.pdbx_seq_one_letter_code
_entity_poly.pdbx_strand_id
1 'polypeptide(L)'
;KANGEVWSYGYNGYGQLGTGDTSNKILPTYTGINNIVSIALGSAHTVAVDKDGHVWTWGYNNYGQLGNGTTTSSYTKVQVKSPDGEGVLENIIAVAAGDSYSLALDKDGNVYAWGYNGYGNLGLGDTNTRTLPVKVQALEKITKIEASNVSSFAIDSNNKLWVAGYNGYGNLGD
;
A
#
# COMPACT_ATOMS: atom_id res chain seq x y z
N LYS A 1 -16.01 2.97 9.21
CA LYS A 1 -16.80 3.45 10.35
C LYS A 1 -15.89 3.61 11.57
N ALA A 2 -16.36 4.32 12.59
CA ALA A 2 -15.57 4.60 13.81
C ALA A 2 -15.10 3.34 14.57
N ASN A 3 -15.72 2.19 14.35
CA ASN A 3 -15.33 0.89 14.93
C ASN A 3 -14.33 0.10 14.04
N GLY A 4 -13.74 0.73 13.03
CA GLY A 4 -12.79 0.07 12.10
C GLY A 4 -13.42 -0.90 11.11
N GLU A 5 -14.75 -0.95 10.98
CA GLU A 5 -15.42 -1.72 9.91
C GLU A 5 -15.15 -1.13 8.53
N VAL A 6 -14.79 -1.99 7.58
CA VAL A 6 -14.61 -1.62 6.17
C VAL A 6 -15.90 -1.87 5.40
N TRP A 7 -16.39 -0.82 4.76
CA TRP A 7 -17.54 -0.85 3.84
C TRP A 7 -17.05 -0.34 2.48
N SER A 8 -17.37 -1.06 1.42
CA SER A 8 -16.88 -0.75 0.07
C SER A 8 -18.01 -0.81 -0.95
N TYR A 9 -17.87 -0.06 -2.04
CA TYR A 9 -18.79 -0.06 -3.18
C TYR A 9 -18.05 0.41 -4.44
N GLY A 10 -18.64 0.15 -5.60
CA GLY A 10 -18.08 0.51 -6.89
C GLY A 10 -17.63 -0.70 -7.70
N TYR A 11 -16.65 -0.49 -8.56
CA TYR A 11 -16.07 -1.51 -9.42
C TYR A 11 -15.28 -2.55 -8.62
N ASN A 12 -15.46 -3.83 -8.95
CA ASN A 12 -14.88 -4.96 -8.22
C ASN A 12 -14.27 -6.05 -9.12
N GLY A 13 -13.98 -5.74 -10.38
CA GLY A 13 -13.51 -6.74 -11.34
C GLY A 13 -12.22 -7.49 -10.95
N TYR A 14 -11.44 -6.96 -10.01
CA TYR A 14 -10.24 -7.59 -9.47
C TYR A 14 -10.36 -7.98 -7.99
N GLY A 15 -11.57 -7.85 -7.39
CA GLY A 15 -11.77 -8.11 -5.97
C GLY A 15 -11.29 -6.98 -5.04
N GLN A 16 -11.03 -5.78 -5.58
CA GLN A 16 -10.50 -4.63 -4.82
C GLN A 16 -11.43 -4.12 -3.72
N LEU A 17 -12.70 -4.51 -3.74
CA LEU A 17 -13.65 -4.20 -2.67
C LEU A 17 -13.51 -5.11 -1.44
N GLY A 18 -12.85 -6.27 -1.57
CA GLY A 18 -12.63 -7.20 -0.45
C GLY A 18 -13.90 -7.93 0.02
N THR A 19 -14.91 -8.06 -0.84
CA THR A 19 -16.21 -8.69 -0.53
C THR A 19 -16.22 -10.21 -0.74
N GLY A 20 -15.08 -10.81 -1.13
CA GLY A 20 -14.94 -12.24 -1.39
C GLY A 20 -15.39 -12.67 -2.79
N ASP A 21 -15.72 -11.72 -3.66
CA ASP A 21 -16.13 -11.93 -5.04
C ASP A 21 -15.58 -10.82 -5.98
N THR A 22 -15.94 -10.88 -7.26
CA THR A 22 -15.56 -9.86 -8.26
C THR A 22 -16.76 -9.08 -8.80
N SER A 23 -17.92 -9.16 -8.14
CA SER A 23 -19.12 -8.44 -8.57
C SER A 23 -19.10 -7.00 -8.08
N ASN A 24 -19.42 -6.05 -8.97
CA ASN A 24 -19.57 -4.63 -8.61
C ASN A 24 -20.65 -4.46 -7.52
N LYS A 25 -20.41 -3.55 -6.59
CA LYS A 25 -21.37 -3.20 -5.53
C LYS A 25 -21.90 -1.78 -5.75
N ILE A 26 -23.18 -1.67 -6.01
CA ILE A 26 -23.86 -0.39 -6.25
C ILE A 26 -24.28 0.31 -4.95
N LEU A 27 -24.21 -0.38 -3.83
CA LEU A 27 -24.47 0.13 -2.48
C LEU A 27 -23.30 -0.22 -1.56
N PRO A 28 -23.04 0.59 -0.51
CA PRO A 28 -22.04 0.25 0.49
C PRO A 28 -22.30 -1.14 1.07
N THR A 29 -21.35 -2.04 0.88
CA THR A 29 -21.40 -3.45 1.30
C THR A 29 -20.34 -3.69 2.37
N TYR A 30 -20.73 -4.33 3.47
CA TYR A 30 -19.80 -4.72 4.53
C TYR A 30 -18.88 -5.84 4.04
N THR A 31 -17.58 -5.67 4.20
CA THR A 31 -16.57 -6.61 3.69
C THR A 31 -16.28 -7.76 4.67
N GLY A 32 -16.76 -7.70 5.91
CA GLY A 32 -16.34 -8.61 6.98
C GLY A 32 -14.99 -8.21 7.60
N ILE A 33 -14.36 -7.14 7.12
CA ILE A 33 -13.06 -6.64 7.62
C ILE A 33 -13.32 -5.57 8.68
N ASN A 34 -12.64 -5.67 9.81
CA ASN A 34 -12.81 -4.76 10.95
C ASN A 34 -11.46 -4.43 11.62
N ASN A 35 -11.49 -3.60 12.66
CA ASN A 35 -10.32 -3.13 13.40
C ASN A 35 -9.31 -2.34 12.53
N ILE A 36 -9.70 -1.83 11.38
CA ILE A 36 -8.84 -1.05 10.49
C ILE A 36 -8.72 0.38 11.01
N VAL A 37 -7.50 0.88 11.10
CA VAL A 37 -7.15 2.24 11.56
C VAL A 37 -6.66 3.14 10.43
N SER A 38 -6.12 2.56 9.35
CA SER A 38 -5.72 3.30 8.14
C SER A 38 -5.98 2.43 6.92
N ILE A 39 -6.41 3.05 5.82
CA ILE A 39 -6.71 2.38 4.54
C ILE A 39 -6.32 3.28 3.38
N ALA A 40 -5.76 2.70 2.34
CA ALA A 40 -5.40 3.36 1.09
C ALA A 40 -5.86 2.53 -0.11
N LEU A 41 -6.22 3.21 -1.18
CA LEU A 41 -6.75 2.61 -2.39
C LEU A 41 -5.81 2.89 -3.56
N GLY A 42 -5.29 1.83 -4.20
CA GLY A 42 -4.68 1.92 -5.51
C GLY A 42 -5.72 1.87 -6.63
N SER A 43 -5.30 1.79 -7.89
CA SER A 43 -6.23 1.70 -9.03
C SER A 43 -7.11 0.46 -8.96
N ALA A 44 -6.57 -0.68 -8.51
CA ALA A 44 -7.28 -1.96 -8.50
C ALA A 44 -6.89 -2.84 -7.28
N HIS A 45 -6.28 -2.28 -6.26
CA HIS A 45 -5.98 -2.97 -5.00
C HIS A 45 -6.22 -2.05 -3.81
N THR A 46 -6.33 -2.65 -2.65
CA THR A 46 -6.53 -1.96 -1.38
C THR A 46 -5.47 -2.42 -0.38
N VAL A 47 -4.96 -1.47 0.39
CA VAL A 47 -4.01 -1.69 1.49
C VAL A 47 -4.62 -1.13 2.76
N ALA A 48 -4.57 -1.87 3.86
CA ALA A 48 -5.12 -1.43 5.14
C ALA A 48 -4.22 -1.88 6.29
N VAL A 49 -4.18 -1.12 7.36
CA VAL A 49 -3.50 -1.50 8.61
C VAL A 49 -4.52 -1.59 9.73
N ASP A 50 -4.43 -2.65 10.52
CA ASP A 50 -5.28 -2.87 11.67
C ASP A 50 -4.70 -2.22 12.95
N LYS A 51 -5.49 -2.21 14.02
CA LYS A 51 -5.10 -1.61 15.32
C LYS A 51 -3.86 -2.26 15.95
N ASP A 52 -3.50 -3.48 15.54
CA ASP A 52 -2.37 -4.23 16.06
C ASP A 52 -1.10 -4.01 15.20
N GLY A 53 -1.21 -3.18 14.14
CA GLY A 53 -0.10 -2.80 13.27
C GLY A 53 0.20 -3.80 12.15
N HIS A 54 -0.71 -4.75 11.89
CA HIS A 54 -0.58 -5.67 10.77
C HIS A 54 -1.15 -5.08 9.49
N VAL A 55 -0.53 -5.37 8.36
CA VAL A 55 -0.97 -4.87 7.05
C VAL A 55 -1.70 -5.96 6.28
N TRP A 56 -2.86 -5.58 5.74
CA TRP A 56 -3.75 -6.42 4.96
C TRP A 56 -3.93 -5.81 3.57
N THR A 57 -3.94 -6.65 2.54
CA THR A 57 -4.11 -6.22 1.15
C THR A 57 -5.07 -7.15 0.41
N TRP A 58 -5.71 -6.63 -0.64
CA TRP A 58 -6.58 -7.40 -1.53
C TRP A 58 -6.76 -6.68 -2.87
N GLY A 59 -7.24 -7.42 -3.88
CA GLY A 59 -7.43 -6.95 -5.24
C GLY A 59 -6.39 -7.46 -6.21
N TYR A 60 -6.06 -6.66 -7.21
CA TYR A 60 -5.11 -6.95 -8.27
C TYR A 60 -3.66 -7.08 -7.76
N ASN A 61 -2.89 -8.05 -8.33
CA ASN A 61 -1.56 -8.37 -7.83
C ASN A 61 -0.50 -8.69 -8.91
N ASN A 62 -0.73 -8.43 -10.17
CA ASN A 62 0.24 -8.84 -11.21
C ASN A 62 1.63 -8.21 -11.08
N TYR A 63 1.77 -7.15 -10.29
CA TYR A 63 3.05 -6.50 -9.98
C TYR A 63 3.50 -6.76 -8.53
N GLY A 64 2.84 -7.67 -7.80
CA GLY A 64 3.20 -7.94 -6.41
C GLY A 64 2.74 -6.86 -5.41
N GLN A 65 1.78 -6.00 -5.79
CA GLN A 65 1.30 -4.89 -4.97
C GLN A 65 0.60 -5.34 -3.67
N LEU A 66 0.25 -6.62 -3.55
CA LEU A 66 -0.26 -7.20 -2.32
C LEU A 66 0.84 -7.56 -1.30
N GLY A 67 2.13 -7.57 -1.69
CA GLY A 67 3.24 -7.75 -0.77
C GLY A 67 3.33 -9.11 -0.07
N ASN A 68 2.69 -10.13 -0.62
CA ASN A 68 2.62 -11.48 -0.05
C ASN A 68 3.62 -12.48 -0.67
N GLY A 69 4.58 -11.99 -1.47
CA GLY A 69 5.59 -12.79 -2.17
C GLY A 69 5.08 -13.44 -3.46
N THR A 70 3.85 -13.14 -3.89
CA THR A 70 3.23 -13.69 -5.10
C THR A 70 2.81 -12.59 -6.07
N THR A 71 2.34 -12.99 -7.26
CA THR A 71 1.69 -12.11 -8.23
C THR A 71 0.22 -12.51 -8.49
N THR A 72 -0.35 -13.34 -7.62
CA THR A 72 -1.74 -13.81 -7.73
C THR A 72 -2.68 -12.82 -7.03
N SER A 73 -3.69 -12.32 -7.75
CA SER A 73 -4.75 -11.45 -7.20
C SER A 73 -5.57 -12.16 -6.14
N SER A 74 -6.13 -11.42 -5.18
CA SER A 74 -6.96 -11.96 -4.11
C SER A 74 -8.24 -11.16 -3.91
N TYR A 75 -9.38 -11.84 -3.85
CA TYR A 75 -10.70 -11.24 -3.58
C TYR A 75 -11.00 -11.08 -2.09
N THR A 76 -10.15 -11.68 -1.26
CA THR A 76 -10.20 -11.59 0.20
C THR A 76 -8.89 -11.00 0.72
N LYS A 77 -8.91 -10.49 1.94
CA LYS A 77 -7.70 -9.94 2.55
C LYS A 77 -6.61 -11.00 2.69
N VAL A 78 -5.39 -10.64 2.31
CA VAL A 78 -4.16 -11.40 2.57
C VAL A 78 -3.23 -10.54 3.41
N GLN A 79 -2.41 -11.19 4.23
CA GLN A 79 -1.47 -10.49 5.09
C GLN A 79 -0.19 -10.18 4.32
N VAL A 80 0.31 -8.94 4.47
CA VAL A 80 1.61 -8.54 3.90
C VAL A 80 2.72 -9.22 4.67
N LYS A 81 3.67 -9.83 3.96
CA LYS A 81 4.81 -10.50 4.57
C LYS A 81 5.88 -9.52 5.03
N SER A 82 6.72 -9.97 5.95
CA SER A 82 7.97 -9.28 6.31
C SER A 82 8.94 -9.21 5.13
N PRO A 83 9.95 -8.31 5.15
CA PRO A 83 10.92 -8.17 4.05
C PRO A 83 11.69 -9.44 3.71
N ASP A 84 11.90 -10.34 4.67
CA ASP A 84 12.55 -11.64 4.47
C ASP A 84 11.60 -12.71 3.92
N GLY A 85 10.28 -12.44 3.90
CA GLY A 85 9.25 -13.35 3.44
C GLY A 85 8.84 -14.45 4.43
N GLU A 86 9.46 -14.52 5.60
CA GLU A 86 9.24 -15.60 6.58
C GLU A 86 8.11 -15.28 7.57
N GLY A 87 7.94 -14.00 7.91
CA GLY A 87 6.91 -13.51 8.84
C GLY A 87 5.90 -12.59 8.19
N VAL A 88 5.33 -11.68 8.98
CA VAL A 88 4.39 -10.65 8.56
C VAL A 88 4.95 -9.26 8.85
N LEU A 89 4.54 -8.27 8.08
CA LEU A 89 4.92 -6.88 8.30
C LEU A 89 4.14 -6.33 9.51
N GLU A 90 4.86 -5.86 10.52
CA GLU A 90 4.32 -5.46 11.82
C GLU A 90 4.70 -4.03 12.20
N ASN A 91 4.08 -3.52 13.26
CA ASN A 91 4.32 -2.18 13.81
C ASN A 91 4.00 -1.04 12.84
N ILE A 92 3.17 -1.28 11.84
CA ILE A 92 2.76 -0.28 10.87
C ILE A 92 1.68 0.63 11.46
N ILE A 93 1.81 1.93 11.19
CA ILE A 93 0.89 2.97 11.68
C ILE A 93 0.14 3.68 10.54
N ALA A 94 0.66 3.65 9.33
CA ALA A 94 0.02 4.25 8.16
C ALA A 94 0.38 3.51 6.88
N VAL A 95 -0.51 3.57 5.90
CA VAL A 95 -0.33 3.01 4.55
C VAL A 95 -0.71 4.02 3.48
N ALA A 96 -0.07 3.90 2.31
CA ALA A 96 -0.43 4.65 1.11
C ALA A 96 -0.37 3.71 -0.11
N ALA A 97 -1.11 4.03 -1.17
CA ALA A 97 -1.14 3.22 -2.39
C ALA A 97 -1.14 4.12 -3.63
N GLY A 98 -0.28 3.80 -4.59
CA GLY A 98 -0.33 4.31 -5.94
C GLY A 98 -1.09 3.36 -6.87
N ASP A 99 -0.96 3.51 -8.18
CA ASP A 99 -1.72 2.70 -9.13
C ASP A 99 -1.53 1.20 -8.92
N SER A 100 -0.29 0.74 -8.83
CA SER A 100 0.06 -0.67 -8.70
C SER A 100 1.21 -0.91 -7.73
N TYR A 101 1.34 -0.09 -6.70
CA TYR A 101 2.33 -0.22 -5.64
C TYR A 101 1.78 0.26 -4.31
N SER A 102 2.46 -0.10 -3.24
CA SER A 102 2.03 0.13 -1.87
C SER A 102 3.18 0.64 -1.03
N LEU A 103 2.87 1.48 -0.06
CA LEU A 103 3.79 2.01 0.95
C LEU A 103 3.24 1.74 2.35
N ALA A 104 4.12 1.50 3.29
CA ALA A 104 3.81 1.41 4.72
C ALA A 104 4.81 2.20 5.55
N LEU A 105 4.33 2.87 6.59
CA LEU A 105 5.12 3.61 7.57
C LEU A 105 5.02 2.89 8.92
N ASP A 106 6.15 2.54 9.51
CA ASP A 106 6.18 1.97 10.85
C ASP A 106 6.26 3.05 11.95
N LYS A 107 6.06 2.63 13.19
CA LYS A 107 6.10 3.52 14.39
C LYS A 107 7.46 4.16 14.64
N ASP A 108 8.54 3.61 14.06
CA ASP A 108 9.92 4.07 14.22
C ASP A 108 10.33 5.04 13.10
N GLY A 109 9.41 5.35 12.17
CA GLY A 109 9.64 6.26 11.04
C GLY A 109 10.33 5.61 9.85
N ASN A 110 10.33 4.27 9.75
CA ASN A 110 10.83 3.58 8.57
C ASN A 110 9.70 3.42 7.54
N VAL A 111 10.06 3.53 6.26
CA VAL A 111 9.14 3.31 5.14
C VAL A 111 9.48 2.01 4.43
N TYR A 112 8.46 1.23 4.13
CA TYR A 112 8.52 0.03 3.32
C TYR A 112 7.73 0.24 2.03
N ALA A 113 8.26 -0.25 0.90
CA ALA A 113 7.67 -0.08 -0.42
C ALA A 113 7.69 -1.41 -1.19
N TRP A 114 6.62 -1.70 -1.95
CA TRP A 114 6.51 -2.89 -2.79
C TRP A 114 5.50 -2.70 -3.93
N GLY A 115 5.52 -3.59 -4.91
CA GLY A 115 4.71 -3.51 -6.12
C GLY A 115 5.51 -2.99 -7.30
N TYR A 116 4.83 -2.39 -8.27
CA TYR A 116 5.40 -1.82 -9.48
C TYR A 116 6.42 -0.71 -9.21
N ASN A 117 7.55 -0.74 -9.92
CA ASN A 117 8.64 0.22 -9.74
C ASN A 117 9.23 0.76 -11.05
N GLY A 118 8.53 0.64 -12.16
CA GLY A 118 9.06 1.02 -13.49
C GLY A 118 9.49 2.48 -13.63
N TYR A 119 9.07 3.36 -12.72
CA TYR A 119 9.46 4.78 -12.69
C TYR A 119 10.33 5.14 -11.48
N GLY A 120 10.85 4.15 -10.73
CA GLY A 120 11.59 4.40 -9.49
C GLY A 120 10.70 4.87 -8.32
N ASN A 121 9.40 4.68 -8.44
CA ASN A 121 8.39 5.17 -7.49
C ASN A 121 8.45 4.50 -6.10
N LEU A 122 9.17 3.40 -5.95
CA LEU A 122 9.43 2.79 -4.64
C LEU A 122 10.57 3.50 -3.87
N GLY A 123 11.36 4.37 -4.53
CA GLY A 123 12.46 5.10 -3.89
C GLY A 123 13.66 4.23 -3.50
N LEU A 124 13.85 3.08 -4.16
CA LEU A 124 14.87 2.06 -3.83
C LEU A 124 16.20 2.25 -4.58
N GLY A 125 16.32 3.29 -5.44
CA GLY A 125 17.49 3.54 -6.27
C GLY A 125 17.58 2.66 -7.52
N ASP A 126 16.52 1.92 -7.84
CA ASP A 126 16.38 1.11 -9.05
C ASP A 126 14.95 1.16 -9.60
N THR A 127 14.66 0.41 -10.66
CA THR A 127 13.32 0.31 -11.28
C THR A 127 12.75 -1.11 -11.22
N ASN A 128 13.28 -1.99 -10.34
CA ASN A 128 12.81 -3.36 -10.22
C ASN A 128 11.52 -3.45 -9.39
N THR A 129 10.55 -4.17 -9.90
CA THR A 129 9.30 -4.52 -9.19
C THR A 129 9.59 -5.41 -7.97
N ARG A 130 8.82 -5.26 -6.91
CA ARG A 130 8.98 -6.00 -5.65
C ARG A 130 7.69 -6.72 -5.27
N THR A 131 7.77 -8.03 -5.02
CA THR A 131 6.63 -8.82 -4.53
C THR A 131 6.57 -8.91 -2.99
N LEU A 132 7.65 -8.50 -2.33
CA LEU A 132 7.76 -8.38 -0.87
C LEU A 132 8.09 -6.92 -0.51
N PRO A 133 7.72 -6.45 0.69
CA PRO A 133 8.13 -5.15 1.19
C PRO A 133 9.65 -5.00 1.26
N VAL A 134 10.17 -3.87 0.83
CA VAL A 134 11.58 -3.50 0.97
C VAL A 134 11.67 -2.18 1.72
N LYS A 135 12.52 -2.11 2.75
CA LYS A 135 12.78 -0.88 3.48
C LYS A 135 13.48 0.15 2.57
N VAL A 136 12.95 1.35 2.51
CA VAL A 136 13.54 2.48 1.77
C VAL A 136 14.67 3.08 2.60
N GLN A 137 15.91 2.67 2.34
CA GLN A 137 17.08 3.01 3.16
C GLN A 137 17.41 4.51 3.19
N ALA A 138 17.02 5.26 2.15
CA ALA A 138 17.26 6.70 2.07
C ALA A 138 16.35 7.54 2.98
N LEU A 139 15.31 6.93 3.56
CA LEU A 139 14.31 7.60 4.38
C LEU A 139 14.48 7.23 5.85
N GLU A 140 14.57 8.26 6.70
CA GLU A 140 14.67 8.11 8.14
C GLU A 140 13.72 9.10 8.85
N LYS A 141 13.20 8.70 10.01
CA LYS A 141 12.34 9.54 10.86
C LYS A 141 11.14 10.13 10.10
N ILE A 142 10.56 9.34 9.21
CA ILE A 142 9.39 9.76 8.45
C ILE A 142 8.18 9.85 9.37
N THR A 143 7.38 10.90 9.18
CA THR A 143 6.16 11.17 9.96
C THR A 143 4.91 11.05 9.11
N LYS A 144 5.04 11.15 7.79
CA LYS A 144 3.91 11.05 6.86
C LYS A 144 4.35 10.46 5.52
N ILE A 145 3.51 9.63 4.94
CA ILE A 145 3.65 9.09 3.58
C ILE A 145 2.40 9.37 2.77
N GLU A 146 2.57 9.60 1.48
CA GLU A 146 1.50 9.70 0.48
C GLU A 146 1.95 9.06 -0.81
N ALA A 147 1.02 8.61 -1.61
CA ALA A 147 1.27 8.06 -2.93
C ALA A 147 0.25 8.59 -3.93
N SER A 148 0.68 8.81 -5.13
CA SER A 148 -0.19 9.04 -6.27
C SER A 148 0.14 8.00 -7.35
N ASN A 149 -0.44 8.09 -8.53
CA ASN A 149 -0.35 7.08 -9.58
C ASN A 149 1.02 6.37 -9.62
N VAL A 150 2.09 7.10 -9.90
CA VAL A 150 3.46 6.58 -10.07
C VAL A 150 4.52 7.45 -9.38
N SER A 151 4.13 8.17 -8.31
CA SER A 151 5.03 9.01 -7.53
C SER A 151 4.73 8.88 -6.04
N SER A 152 5.78 8.76 -5.23
CA SER A 152 5.72 8.63 -3.77
C SER A 152 6.24 9.89 -3.09
N PHE A 153 5.64 10.22 -1.96
CA PHE A 153 5.97 11.39 -1.15
C PHE A 153 6.11 10.97 0.31
N ALA A 154 7.12 11.55 0.98
CA ALA A 154 7.31 11.35 2.41
C ALA A 154 7.72 12.67 3.07
N ILE A 155 7.31 12.88 4.32
CA ILE A 155 7.73 14.03 5.13
C ILE A 155 8.44 13.49 6.36
N ASP A 156 9.66 13.99 6.62
CA ASP A 156 10.41 13.61 7.81
C ASP A 156 10.09 14.51 9.03
N SER A 157 10.67 14.18 10.17
CA SER A 157 10.47 14.90 11.44
C SER A 157 10.99 16.35 11.42
N ASN A 158 11.78 16.75 10.41
CA ASN A 158 12.24 18.11 10.19
C ASN A 158 11.36 18.86 9.17
N ASN A 159 10.23 18.31 8.78
CA ASN A 159 9.32 18.81 7.74
C ASN A 159 9.97 18.85 6.33
N LYS A 160 11.02 18.08 6.09
CA LYS A 160 11.60 17.94 4.76
C LYS A 160 10.74 17.00 3.92
N LEU A 161 10.40 17.44 2.71
CA LEU A 161 9.70 16.62 1.72
C LEU A 161 10.71 15.78 0.92
N TRP A 162 10.43 14.49 0.81
CA TRP A 162 11.12 13.51 -0.01
C TRP A 162 10.16 13.02 -1.10
N VAL A 163 10.67 12.89 -2.33
CA VAL A 163 9.87 12.50 -3.49
C VAL A 163 10.60 11.44 -4.31
N ALA A 164 9.86 10.53 -4.94
CA ALA A 164 10.40 9.52 -5.85
C ALA A 164 9.36 9.17 -6.92
N GLY A 165 9.80 8.80 -8.11
CA GLY A 165 8.95 8.32 -9.19
C GLY A 165 8.99 9.16 -10.45
N TYR A 166 7.90 9.16 -11.21
CA TYR A 166 7.80 9.83 -12.50
C TYR A 166 7.82 11.35 -12.38
N ASN A 167 8.70 11.99 -13.17
CA ASN A 167 8.86 13.44 -13.22
C ASN A 167 8.72 14.05 -14.63
N GLY A 168 8.09 13.34 -15.57
CA GLY A 168 7.98 13.79 -16.96
C GLY A 168 7.25 15.12 -17.18
N TYR A 169 6.53 15.61 -16.18
CA TYR A 169 5.83 16.91 -16.20
C TYR A 169 6.28 17.83 -15.06
N GLY A 170 7.43 17.58 -14.43
CA GLY A 170 7.91 18.36 -13.28
C GLY A 170 7.07 18.17 -12.00
N ASN A 171 6.36 17.06 -11.88
CA ASN A 171 5.43 16.80 -10.78
C ASN A 171 6.14 16.44 -9.45
N LEU A 172 7.45 16.26 -9.45
CA LEU A 172 8.24 16.10 -8.23
C LEU A 172 8.73 17.45 -7.65
N GLY A 173 8.66 18.54 -8.44
CA GLY A 173 8.97 19.89 -7.94
C GLY A 173 10.46 20.25 -7.91
N ASP A 174 11.29 19.56 -8.69
CA ASP A 174 12.74 19.78 -8.87
C ASP A 174 13.10 20.30 -10.28
#